data_6868d0e7fc81fcbaeaef14d85b122222
#
_entry.id   6868d0e7fc81fcbaeaef14d85b122222
#
_cell.length_a   1.000
_cell.length_b   1.000
_cell.length_c   1.000
_cell.angle_alpha   90.00
_cell.angle_beta   90.00
_cell.angle_gamma   90.00
#
_symmetry.space_group_name_H-M   'P 1'
#
loop_
_entity.id
_entity.type
_entity.pdbx_description
1 polymer ?
#
loop_
_entity_poly.entity_id
_entity_poly.type
_entity_poly.pdbx_seq_one_letter_code
_entity_poly.pdbx_strand_id
1 'polypeptide(L)'
;PEVASVGLTEREALAREIPYTVGRYSFMASGKAAAAGERDGFVKLLFDADRKLIGAHLVGASVTEMLAEPTLACRLGATARQIARTIHAHPTMNEGVMEAAAAVPER
;
A
#
# COMPACT_ATOMS: atom_id res chain seq x y z
N PRO A 1 7.96 13.17 -8.80
CA PRO A 1 7.22 12.38 -7.81
C PRO A 1 8.10 12.02 -6.61
N GLU A 2 7.44 11.76 -5.49
CA GLU A 2 8.11 11.30 -4.29
C GLU A 2 8.18 9.77 -4.29
N VAL A 3 9.10 9.24 -3.50
CA VAL A 3 9.22 7.80 -3.25
C VAL A 3 9.26 7.60 -1.73
N ALA A 4 8.42 6.74 -1.22
CA ALA A 4 8.35 6.45 0.21
C ALA A 4 8.26 4.93 0.42
N SER A 5 8.99 4.41 1.40
CA SER A 5 9.06 2.97 1.65
C SER A 5 9.17 2.65 3.12
N VAL A 6 8.59 1.54 3.53
CA VAL A 6 8.75 0.95 4.85
C VAL A 6 8.74 -0.57 4.73
N GLY A 7 9.51 -1.25 5.56
CA GLY A 7 9.53 -2.71 5.62
C GLY A 7 10.25 -3.37 4.45
N LEU A 8 9.86 -4.62 4.17
CA LEU A 8 10.56 -5.47 3.20
C LEU A 8 10.20 -5.14 1.77
N THR A 9 11.18 -5.26 0.88
CA THR A 9 10.94 -5.32 -0.57
C THR A 9 10.67 -6.76 -0.98
N GLU A 10 10.17 -6.97 -2.21
CA GLU A 10 10.02 -8.34 -2.74
C GLU A 10 11.36 -9.05 -2.79
N ARG A 11 12.44 -8.34 -3.19
CA ARG A 11 13.78 -8.92 -3.25
C ARG A 11 14.22 -9.41 -1.88
N GLU A 12 13.99 -8.62 -0.84
CA GLU A 12 14.35 -9.01 0.52
C GLU A 12 13.52 -10.19 1.03
N ALA A 13 12.23 -10.20 0.73
CA ALA A 13 11.35 -11.30 1.10
C ALA A 13 11.81 -12.60 0.42
N LEU A 14 12.14 -12.54 -0.88
CA LEU A 14 12.67 -13.70 -1.60
C LEU A 14 13.98 -14.19 -0.99
N ALA A 15 14.91 -13.28 -0.70
CA ALA A 15 16.22 -13.63 -0.13
C ALA A 15 16.09 -14.29 1.23
N ARG A 16 15.07 -13.91 2.02
CA ARG A 16 14.80 -14.45 3.35
C ARG A 16 13.85 -15.64 3.33
N GLU A 17 13.44 -16.07 2.14
CA GLU A 17 12.50 -17.18 1.95
C GLU A 17 11.17 -16.96 2.70
N ILE A 18 10.72 -15.70 2.75
CA ILE A 18 9.43 -15.32 3.35
C ILE A 18 8.36 -15.38 2.26
N PRO A 19 7.33 -16.23 2.41
CA PRO A 19 6.20 -16.22 1.48
C PRO A 19 5.48 -14.89 1.55
N TYR A 20 5.13 -14.33 0.40
CA TYR A 20 4.45 -13.03 0.36
C TYR A 20 3.42 -12.96 -0.75
N THR A 21 2.48 -12.04 -0.59
CA THR A 21 1.50 -11.66 -1.60
C THR A 21 1.56 -10.16 -1.77
N VAL A 22 1.41 -9.70 -3.02
CA VAL A 22 1.47 -8.27 -3.35
C VAL A 22 0.07 -7.75 -3.65
N GLY A 23 -0.27 -6.61 -3.05
CA GLY A 23 -1.41 -5.80 -3.46
C GLY A 23 -0.90 -4.52 -4.11
N ARG A 24 -1.46 -4.16 -5.27
CA ARG A 24 -1.06 -2.95 -6.00
C ARG A 24 -2.26 -2.10 -6.37
N TYR A 25 -2.03 -0.79 -6.39
CA TYR A 25 -2.99 0.16 -6.89
C TYR A 25 -2.26 1.26 -7.67
N SER A 26 -2.71 1.52 -8.89
CA SER A 26 -2.16 2.59 -9.70
C SER A 26 -2.96 3.88 -9.50
N PHE A 27 -2.27 5.00 -9.34
CA PHE A 27 -2.94 6.30 -9.23
C PHE A 27 -3.67 6.73 -10.51
N MET A 28 -3.48 6.02 -11.60
CA MET A 28 -4.29 6.22 -12.81
C MET A 28 -5.80 6.07 -12.52
N ALA A 29 -6.17 5.27 -11.52
CA ALA A 29 -7.56 5.03 -11.12
C ALA A 29 -8.03 5.97 -10.02
N SER A 30 -7.16 6.81 -9.43
CA SER A 30 -7.51 7.68 -8.32
C SER A 30 -8.30 8.91 -8.77
N GLY A 31 -9.46 9.14 -8.17
CA GLY A 31 -10.24 10.36 -8.40
C GLY A 31 -9.50 11.61 -7.93
N LYS A 32 -8.78 11.53 -6.81
CA LYS A 32 -7.98 12.64 -6.29
C LYS A 32 -6.80 12.97 -7.20
N ALA A 33 -6.09 11.94 -7.67
CA ALA A 33 -4.97 12.12 -8.59
C ALA A 33 -5.45 12.73 -9.91
N ALA A 34 -6.60 12.29 -10.42
CA ALA A 34 -7.21 12.84 -11.64
C ALA A 34 -7.54 14.32 -11.46
N ALA A 35 -8.17 14.68 -10.34
CA ALA A 35 -8.55 16.06 -10.05
C ALA A 35 -7.32 16.98 -9.91
N ALA A 36 -6.24 16.46 -9.35
CA ALA A 36 -4.98 17.20 -9.19
C ALA A 36 -4.09 17.17 -10.43
N GLY A 37 -4.42 16.36 -11.44
CA GLY A 37 -3.57 16.17 -12.62
C GLY A 37 -2.32 15.35 -12.34
N GLU A 38 -2.29 14.57 -11.27
CA GLU A 38 -1.12 13.85 -10.78
C GLU A 38 -1.38 12.35 -10.70
N ARG A 39 -1.48 11.70 -11.87
CA ARG A 39 -1.83 10.29 -11.98
C ARG A 39 -0.66 9.32 -12.01
N ASP A 40 0.58 9.83 -12.01
CA ASP A 40 1.76 8.96 -12.05
C ASP A 40 2.00 8.35 -10.68
N GLY A 41 2.32 7.06 -10.68
CA GLY A 41 2.72 6.38 -9.46
C GLY A 41 1.78 5.25 -9.04
N PHE A 42 2.10 4.69 -7.90
CA PHE A 42 1.40 3.50 -7.41
C PHE A 42 1.59 3.32 -5.91
N VAL A 43 0.74 2.47 -5.34
CA VAL A 43 0.91 1.90 -4.01
C VAL A 43 1.15 0.41 -4.18
N LYS A 44 2.18 -0.12 -3.53
CA LYS A 44 2.51 -1.54 -3.55
C LYS A 44 2.69 -2.01 -2.12
N LEU A 45 1.87 -2.96 -1.71
CA LEU A 45 1.88 -3.52 -0.36
C LEU A 45 2.28 -4.99 -0.41
N LEU A 46 3.17 -5.40 0.51
CA LEU A 46 3.56 -6.80 0.68
C LEU A 46 2.93 -7.34 1.95
N PHE A 47 2.33 -8.50 1.85
CA PHE A 47 1.71 -9.19 2.99
C PHE A 47 2.32 -10.57 3.15
N ASP A 48 2.49 -11.03 4.38
CA ASP A 48 3.01 -12.37 4.67
C ASP A 48 1.94 -13.46 4.48
N ALA A 49 2.26 -14.69 4.85
CA ALA A 49 1.34 -15.83 4.69
C ALA A 49 0.05 -15.66 5.49
N ASP A 50 0.09 -14.91 6.59
CA ASP A 50 -1.08 -14.58 7.41
C ASP A 50 -1.77 -13.29 6.98
N ARG A 51 -1.38 -12.74 5.83
CA ARG A 51 -1.89 -11.47 5.30
C ARG A 51 -1.59 -10.26 6.17
N LYS A 52 -0.56 -10.34 7.02
CA LYS A 52 -0.09 -9.17 7.78
C LYS A 52 0.85 -8.34 6.92
N LEU A 53 0.72 -7.03 7.00
CA LEU A 53 1.56 -6.12 6.21
C LEU A 53 3.02 -6.19 6.68
N ILE A 54 3.93 -6.47 5.74
CA ILE A 54 5.36 -6.56 6.01
C ILE A 54 6.18 -5.56 5.20
N GLY A 55 5.58 -4.88 4.25
CA GLY A 55 6.26 -3.85 3.47
C GLY A 55 5.30 -3.01 2.67
N ALA A 56 5.68 -1.75 2.42
CA ALA A 56 4.91 -0.82 1.61
C ALA A 56 5.86 0.07 0.83
N HIS A 57 5.56 0.25 -0.46
CA HIS A 57 6.38 1.03 -1.38
C HIS A 57 5.46 1.89 -2.22
N LEU A 58 5.62 3.20 -2.10
CA LEU A 58 4.75 4.18 -2.72
C LEU A 58 5.56 5.12 -3.60
N VAL A 59 5.03 5.39 -4.79
CA VAL A 59 5.62 6.35 -5.72
C VAL A 59 4.51 7.30 -6.17
N GLY A 60 4.78 8.59 -6.14
CA GLY A 60 3.82 9.57 -6.62
C GLY A 60 3.80 10.85 -5.80
N ALA A 61 2.83 11.72 -6.10
CA ALA A 61 2.66 12.96 -5.37
C ALA A 61 2.21 12.67 -3.94
N SER A 62 2.82 13.35 -2.98
CA SER A 62 2.44 13.32 -1.56
C SER A 62 2.54 11.94 -0.89
N VAL A 63 3.22 10.97 -1.49
CA VAL A 63 3.30 9.61 -0.91
C VAL A 63 4.08 9.59 0.41
N THR A 64 4.99 10.55 0.63
CA THR A 64 5.69 10.65 1.92
C THR A 64 4.69 10.92 3.06
N GLU A 65 3.69 11.75 2.82
CA GLU A 65 2.62 12.00 3.78
C GLU A 65 1.74 10.77 4.00
N MET A 66 1.63 9.91 3.00
CA MET A 66 0.80 8.71 3.07
C MET A 66 1.46 7.57 3.84
N LEU A 67 2.76 7.62 4.07
CA LEU A 67 3.51 6.47 4.61
C LEU A 67 3.20 6.16 6.07
N ALA A 68 2.65 7.12 6.82
CA ALA A 68 2.35 6.93 8.25
C ALA A 68 1.38 5.75 8.49
N GLU A 69 0.35 5.61 7.67
CA GLU A 69 -0.60 4.51 7.82
C GLU A 69 0.04 3.14 7.57
N PRO A 70 0.73 2.91 6.45
CA PRO A 70 1.44 1.65 6.25
C PRO A 70 2.50 1.37 7.33
N THR A 71 3.21 2.41 7.79
CA THR A 71 4.21 2.24 8.84
C THR A 71 3.58 1.73 10.13
N LEU A 72 2.48 2.35 10.55
CA LEU A 72 1.74 1.91 11.72
C LEU A 72 1.17 0.51 11.53
N ALA A 73 0.63 0.23 10.35
CA ALA A 73 0.08 -1.08 10.02
C ALA A 73 1.15 -2.18 10.12
N CYS A 74 2.37 -1.93 9.61
CA CYS A 74 3.49 -2.87 9.76
C CYS A 74 3.81 -3.10 11.23
N ARG A 75 3.86 -2.03 12.01
CA ARG A 75 4.19 -2.08 13.44
C ARG A 75 3.20 -2.94 14.23
N LEU A 76 1.91 -2.82 13.92
CA LEU A 76 0.85 -3.51 14.63
C LEU A 76 0.50 -4.87 14.03
N GLY A 77 1.09 -5.21 12.91
CA GLY A 77 0.77 -6.46 12.21
C GLY A 77 -0.65 -6.45 11.64
N ALA A 78 -1.10 -5.31 11.14
CA ALA A 78 -2.42 -5.20 10.52
C ALA A 78 -2.51 -6.07 9.27
N THR A 79 -3.69 -6.68 9.07
CA THR A 79 -3.93 -7.52 7.90
C THR A 79 -4.46 -6.74 6.72
N ALA A 80 -4.35 -7.32 5.52
CA ALA A 80 -4.91 -6.74 4.31
C ALA A 80 -6.40 -6.44 4.48
N ARG A 81 -7.14 -7.36 5.10
CA ARG A 81 -8.57 -7.19 5.36
C ARG A 81 -8.85 -6.01 6.29
N GLN A 82 -8.05 -5.86 7.35
CA GLN A 82 -8.20 -4.73 8.28
C GLN A 82 -7.98 -3.40 7.56
N ILE A 83 -6.94 -3.31 6.74
CA ILE A 83 -6.64 -2.09 5.97
C ILE A 83 -7.75 -1.82 4.96
N ALA A 84 -8.16 -2.84 4.19
CA ALA A 84 -9.18 -2.71 3.17
C ALA A 84 -10.54 -2.30 3.74
N ARG A 85 -10.84 -2.68 4.97
CA ARG A 85 -12.12 -2.37 5.64
C ARG A 85 -12.08 -1.13 6.52
N THR A 86 -10.92 -0.51 6.66
CA THR A 86 -10.81 0.77 7.36
C THR A 86 -11.36 1.87 6.46
N ILE A 87 -12.25 2.70 6.99
CA ILE A 87 -12.84 3.79 6.22
C ILE A 87 -11.78 4.86 5.99
N HIS A 88 -11.55 5.17 4.72
CA HIS A 88 -10.65 6.24 4.29
C HIS A 88 -11.45 7.40 3.74
N ALA A 89 -10.95 8.61 3.92
CA ALA A 89 -11.61 9.80 3.39
C ALA A 89 -11.64 9.77 1.85
N HIS A 90 -12.72 10.24 1.28
CA HIS A 90 -12.91 10.30 -0.17
C HIS A 90 -13.21 11.74 -0.61
N PRO A 91 -12.57 12.29 -1.66
CA PRO A 91 -11.49 11.66 -2.44
C PRO A 91 -10.11 12.01 -1.84
N THR A 92 -9.27 11.01 -1.66
CA THR A 92 -7.91 11.22 -1.16
C THR A 92 -6.93 10.29 -1.86
N MET A 93 -5.66 10.64 -1.84
CA MET A 93 -4.58 9.76 -2.31
C MET A 93 -4.45 8.53 -1.38
N ASN A 94 -4.78 8.69 -0.09
CA ASN A 94 -4.71 7.61 0.88
C ASN A 94 -5.64 6.45 0.59
N GLU A 95 -6.71 6.67 -0.19
CA GLU A 95 -7.55 5.57 -0.67
C GLU A 95 -6.74 4.53 -1.44
N GLY A 96 -5.60 4.93 -2.02
CA GLY A 96 -4.70 4.01 -2.72
C GLY A 96 -4.16 2.91 -1.82
N VAL A 97 -3.93 3.19 -0.54
CA VAL A 97 -3.49 2.17 0.44
C VAL A 97 -4.62 1.16 0.67
N MET A 98 -5.84 1.63 0.86
CA MET A 98 -7.02 0.78 1.02
C MET A 98 -7.27 -0.09 -0.22
N GLU A 99 -7.18 0.52 -1.41
CA GLU A 99 -7.41 -0.19 -2.67
C GLU A 99 -6.33 -1.24 -2.94
N ALA A 100 -5.06 -0.94 -2.63
CA ALA A 100 -3.97 -1.90 -2.77
C ALA A 100 -4.18 -3.10 -1.83
N ALA A 101 -4.63 -2.86 -0.61
CA ALA A 101 -4.95 -3.94 0.32
C ALA A 101 -6.14 -4.76 -0.16
N ALA A 102 -7.17 -4.11 -0.71
CA ALA A 102 -8.36 -4.78 -1.25
C ALA A 102 -8.04 -5.64 -2.47
N ALA A 103 -6.94 -5.34 -3.19
CA ALA A 103 -6.52 -6.12 -4.36
C ALA A 103 -5.91 -7.47 -3.99
N VAL A 104 -5.58 -7.71 -2.72
CA VAL A 104 -5.04 -8.99 -2.27
C VAL A 104 -6.17 -10.02 -2.19
N PRO A 105 -5.99 -11.20 -2.80
CA PRO A 105 -7.00 -12.25 -2.70
C PRO A 105 -7.24 -12.65 -1.24
N GLU A 106 -8.50 -12.84 -0.88
CA GLU A 106 -8.84 -13.38 0.43
C GLU A 106 -8.45 -14.86 0.52
N ARG A 107 -8.13 -15.30 1.72
CA ARG A 107 -7.70 -16.68 1.97
C ARG A 107 -8.89 -17.62 2.08
#